data_13db37d47fcc268f3f32a2fabc6648b9
#
_entry.id   13db37d47fcc268f3f32a2fabc6648b9
#
_cell.length_a   1.000
_cell.length_b   1.000
_cell.length_c   1.000
_cell.angle_alpha   90.00
_cell.angle_beta   90.00
_cell.angle_gamma   90.00
#
_symmetry.space_group_name_H-M   'P 1'
#
loop_
_entity.id
_entity.type
_entity.pdbx_description
1 polymer ?
#
loop_
_entity_poly.entity_id
_entity_poly.type
_entity_poly.pdbx_seq_one_letter_code
_entity_poly.pdbx_strand_id
1 'polypeptide(L)'
;MVGSSLFYNNDYNIHTAVFVDTLNTSPGKISNTNWGNSTSGSWGSVKINRTYLVGVKKCKDYESTISINQQWPLNGVKRETEHGSACQMPDGRWFIQ
;
A
#
# COMPACT_ATOMS: atom_id res chain seq x y z
N MET A 1 19.12 -13.44 -5.20
CA MET A 1 17.68 -13.49 -5.04
C MET A 1 17.20 -14.92 -5.03
N VAL A 2 16.31 -15.21 -4.23
CA VAL A 2 15.89 -16.57 -4.02
C VAL A 2 14.40 -16.71 -4.27
N GLY A 3 13.93 -17.95 -4.47
CA GLY A 3 12.56 -18.19 -4.83
C GLY A 3 11.56 -17.68 -3.83
N SER A 4 11.83 -17.80 -2.54
CA SER A 4 10.91 -17.31 -1.52
C SER A 4 10.75 -15.79 -1.58
N SER A 5 11.82 -15.08 -1.91
CA SER A 5 11.75 -13.65 -2.09
C SER A 5 10.87 -13.28 -3.28
N LEU A 6 10.87 -14.09 -4.32
CA LEU A 6 10.02 -13.83 -5.48
C LEU A 6 8.55 -13.89 -5.14
N PHE A 7 8.11 -14.83 -4.31
CA PHE A 7 6.73 -14.87 -3.87
C PHE A 7 6.34 -13.60 -3.15
N TYR A 8 7.14 -13.23 -2.17
CA TYR A 8 6.82 -12.05 -1.37
C TYR A 8 6.93 -10.78 -2.18
N ASN A 9 7.90 -10.73 -3.10
CA ASN A 9 8.04 -9.58 -3.99
C ASN A 9 6.80 -9.34 -4.82
N ASN A 10 6.16 -10.41 -5.31
CA ASN A 10 4.96 -10.27 -6.10
C ASN A 10 3.83 -9.63 -5.30
N ASP A 11 3.62 -10.07 -4.07
CA ASP A 11 2.60 -9.52 -3.20
C ASP A 11 2.89 -8.05 -2.84
N TYR A 12 4.13 -7.74 -2.53
CA TYR A 12 4.53 -6.36 -2.26
C TYR A 12 4.39 -5.48 -3.49
N ASN A 13 4.67 -6.02 -4.67
CA ASN A 13 4.49 -5.26 -5.91
C ASN A 13 3.03 -4.94 -6.16
N ILE A 14 2.13 -5.89 -5.92
CA ILE A 14 0.70 -5.65 -6.02
C ILE A 14 0.29 -4.57 -5.03
N HIS A 15 0.74 -4.69 -3.79
CA HIS A 15 0.39 -3.73 -2.74
C HIS A 15 0.90 -2.33 -3.09
N THR A 16 2.12 -2.23 -3.58
CA THR A 16 2.70 -0.94 -3.98
C THR A 16 1.89 -0.30 -5.11
N ALA A 17 1.50 -1.10 -6.10
CA ALA A 17 0.69 -0.59 -7.20
C ALA A 17 -0.67 -0.09 -6.71
N VAL A 18 -1.31 -0.82 -5.80
CA VAL A 18 -2.57 -0.41 -5.19
C VAL A 18 -2.38 0.87 -4.37
N PHE A 19 -1.28 0.96 -3.64
CA PHE A 19 -0.97 2.13 -2.82
C PHE A 19 -0.85 3.38 -3.69
N VAL A 20 -0.06 3.32 -4.75
CA VAL A 20 0.12 4.46 -5.66
C VAL A 20 -1.19 4.80 -6.36
N ASP A 21 -1.92 3.80 -6.83
CA ASP A 21 -3.19 4.01 -7.48
C ASP A 21 -4.19 4.69 -6.54
N THR A 22 -4.25 4.25 -5.29
CA THR A 22 -5.14 4.84 -4.30
C THR A 22 -4.79 6.29 -4.02
N LEU A 23 -3.49 6.61 -3.92
CA LEU A 23 -3.06 8.00 -3.76
C LEU A 23 -3.51 8.85 -4.94
N ASN A 24 -3.40 8.33 -6.15
CA ASN A 24 -3.73 9.08 -7.37
C ASN A 24 -5.22 9.26 -7.59
N THR A 25 -6.03 8.28 -7.18
CA THR A 25 -7.45 8.24 -7.55
C THR A 25 -8.40 8.57 -6.42
N SER A 26 -7.91 8.61 -5.17
CA SER A 26 -8.81 8.91 -4.05
C SER A 26 -9.35 10.33 -4.19
N PRO A 27 -10.65 10.53 -3.98
CA PRO A 27 -11.32 11.78 -4.30
C PRO A 27 -11.22 12.85 -3.22
N GLY A 28 -10.20 12.84 -2.39
CA GLY A 28 -10.03 13.84 -1.33
C GLY A 28 -10.82 13.54 -0.08
N LYS A 29 -11.50 12.42 -0.03
CA LYS A 29 -12.27 11.97 1.12
C LYS A 29 -11.62 10.70 1.67
N ILE A 30 -12.16 10.22 2.79
CA ILE A 30 -11.76 8.92 3.31
C ILE A 30 -12.08 7.86 2.26
N SER A 31 -11.09 7.07 1.90
CA SER A 31 -11.27 5.99 0.94
C SER A 31 -10.48 4.78 1.39
N ASN A 32 -10.87 3.61 0.89
CA ASN A 32 -10.23 2.37 1.26
C ASN A 32 -10.21 1.45 0.03
N THR A 33 -9.03 1.01 -0.36
CA THR A 33 -8.85 0.10 -1.48
C THR A 33 -8.26 -1.21 -0.97
N ASN A 34 -8.90 -2.30 -1.32
CA ASN A 34 -8.46 -3.65 -0.92
C ASN A 34 -8.00 -4.42 -2.14
N TRP A 35 -7.05 -5.33 -1.92
CA TRP A 35 -6.61 -6.25 -2.95
C TRP A 35 -6.41 -7.64 -2.36
N GLY A 36 -6.43 -8.63 -3.21
CA GLY A 36 -6.14 -10.00 -2.84
C GLY A 36 -5.42 -10.71 -3.96
N ASN A 37 -4.55 -11.65 -3.60
CA ASN A 37 -3.85 -12.51 -4.55
C ASN A 37 -4.26 -13.94 -4.28
N SER A 38 -5.14 -14.49 -5.12
CA SER A 38 -5.66 -15.84 -4.92
C SER A 38 -4.57 -16.91 -5.09
N THR A 39 -3.50 -16.61 -5.79
CA THR A 39 -2.39 -17.55 -5.98
C THR A 39 -1.59 -17.73 -4.69
N SER A 40 -1.31 -16.65 -3.97
CA SER A 40 -0.54 -16.70 -2.73
C SER A 40 -1.42 -16.76 -1.49
N GLY A 41 -2.67 -16.35 -1.59
CA GLY A 41 -3.57 -16.22 -0.45
C GLY A 41 -3.32 -14.97 0.38
N SER A 42 -2.47 -14.07 -0.10
CA SER A 42 -2.18 -12.81 0.59
C SER A 42 -3.18 -11.73 0.22
N TRP A 43 -3.32 -10.73 1.07
CA TRP A 43 -4.24 -9.63 0.82
C TRP A 43 -3.71 -8.36 1.47
N GLY A 44 -4.31 -7.22 1.11
CA GLY A 44 -3.92 -5.98 1.73
C GLY A 44 -4.96 -4.90 1.54
N SER A 45 -4.72 -3.77 2.18
CA SER A 45 -5.57 -2.60 2.04
C SER A 45 -4.76 -1.33 2.16
N VAL A 46 -5.23 -0.28 1.49
CA VAL A 46 -4.69 1.07 1.60
C VAL A 46 -5.86 1.99 1.90
N LYS A 47 -5.80 2.66 3.04
CA LYS A 47 -6.85 3.56 3.49
C LYS A 47 -6.31 4.97 3.51
N ILE A 48 -7.05 5.91 2.94
CA ILE A 48 -6.73 7.33 3.00
C ILE A 48 -7.62 7.94 4.08
N ASN A 49 -6.99 8.44 5.12
CA ASN A 49 -7.71 9.00 6.27
C ASN A 49 -7.99 10.49 6.13
N ARG A 50 -7.12 11.21 5.44
CA ARG A 50 -7.24 12.65 5.31
C ARG A 50 -6.46 13.14 4.10
N THR A 51 -6.99 14.15 3.42
CA THR A 51 -6.31 14.87 2.36
C THR A 51 -6.19 16.33 2.79
N TYR A 52 -5.00 16.91 2.60
CA TYR A 52 -4.75 18.28 3.02
C TYR A 52 -3.67 18.91 2.14
N LEU A 53 -3.49 20.21 2.28
CA LEU A 53 -2.49 20.95 1.52
C LEU A 53 -1.38 21.43 2.45
N VAL A 54 -0.15 21.36 1.98
CA VAL A 54 0.98 21.98 2.63
C VAL A 54 1.59 22.92 1.60
N GLY A 55 1.26 24.21 1.70
CA GLY A 55 1.57 25.14 0.64
C GLY A 55 0.81 24.73 -0.62
N VAL A 56 1.54 24.46 -1.70
CA VAL A 56 0.94 24.00 -2.96
C VAL A 56 0.93 22.49 -3.10
N LYS A 57 1.50 21.77 -2.14
CA LYS A 57 1.57 20.31 -2.20
C LYS A 57 0.29 19.69 -1.69
N LYS A 58 -0.20 18.71 -2.42
CA LYS A 58 -1.33 17.90 -1.98
C LYS A 58 -0.80 16.72 -1.18
N CYS A 59 -1.24 16.58 0.05
CA CYS A 59 -0.79 15.52 0.95
C CYS A 59 -1.95 14.65 1.40
N LYS A 60 -1.66 13.39 1.65
CA LYS A 60 -2.66 12.44 2.13
C LYS A 60 -2.09 11.62 3.27
N ASP A 61 -2.86 11.52 4.36
CA ASP A 61 -2.54 10.60 5.45
C ASP A 61 -3.10 9.24 5.09
N TYR A 62 -2.27 8.21 5.24
CA TYR A 62 -2.63 6.87 4.84
C TYR A 62 -2.39 5.85 5.96
N GLU A 63 -3.09 4.75 5.84
CA GLU A 63 -2.86 3.55 6.62
C GLU A 63 -2.77 2.38 5.63
N SER A 64 -1.63 1.70 5.64
CA SER A 64 -1.34 0.63 4.70
C SER A 64 -1.16 -0.67 5.47
N THR A 65 -1.91 -1.70 5.10
CA THR A 65 -1.80 -3.01 5.73
C THR A 65 -1.58 -4.06 4.65
N ILE A 66 -0.60 -4.93 4.86
CA ILE A 66 -0.39 -6.08 4.01
C ILE A 66 -0.35 -7.32 4.88
N SER A 67 -1.07 -8.35 4.46
CA SER A 67 -1.12 -9.63 5.16
C SER A 67 -0.60 -10.70 4.22
N ILE A 68 0.59 -11.21 4.55
CA ILE A 68 1.29 -12.18 3.73
C ILE A 68 0.98 -13.57 4.25
N ASN A 69 0.44 -14.41 3.38
CA ASN A 69 0.24 -15.80 3.70
C ASN A 69 1.57 -16.53 3.53
N GLN A 70 2.18 -16.92 4.65
CA GLN A 70 3.50 -17.53 4.62
C GLN A 70 3.40 -18.99 4.15
N GLN A 71 4.36 -19.35 3.30
CA GLN A 71 4.41 -20.69 2.72
C GLN A 71 5.08 -21.66 3.68
N TRP A 72 4.69 -22.93 3.56
CA TRP A 72 5.37 -23.98 4.31
C TRP A 72 6.90 -23.84 4.12
N PRO A 73 7.74 -24.07 5.16
CA PRO A 73 7.38 -24.58 6.50
C PRO A 73 6.93 -23.50 7.50
N LEU A 74 6.88 -22.24 7.12
CA LEU A 74 6.61 -21.16 8.07
C LEU A 74 5.16 -21.12 8.54
N ASN A 75 4.23 -21.31 7.64
CA ASN A 75 2.80 -21.27 7.91
C ASN A 75 2.34 -20.01 8.65
N GLY A 76 1.07 -19.67 8.48
CA GLY A 76 0.48 -18.54 9.16
C GLY A 76 0.49 -17.29 8.34
N VAL A 77 0.03 -16.20 8.92
CA VAL A 77 -0.11 -14.91 8.26
C VAL A 77 0.77 -13.90 8.96
N LYS A 78 1.63 -13.24 8.18
CA LYS A 78 2.44 -12.13 8.68
C LYS A 78 1.75 -10.84 8.24
N ARG A 79 1.42 -9.98 9.20
CA ARG A 79 0.75 -8.71 8.92
C ARG A 79 1.66 -7.55 9.24
N GLU A 80 1.71 -6.59 8.33
CA GLU A 80 2.48 -5.36 8.50
C GLU A 80 1.55 -4.19 8.25
N THR A 81 1.55 -3.23 9.17
CA THR A 81 0.75 -2.03 9.06
C THR A 81 1.65 -0.82 9.18
N GLU A 82 1.47 0.14 8.28
CA GLU A 82 2.18 1.40 8.30
C GLU A 82 1.20 2.55 8.28
N HIS A 83 1.50 3.59 9.05
CA HIS A 83 0.77 4.85 9.03
C HIS A 83 1.75 5.92 8.60
N GLY A 84 1.28 6.85 7.79
CA GLY A 84 2.15 7.93 7.38
C GLY A 84 1.44 8.94 6.53
N SER A 85 2.23 9.81 5.94
CA SER A 85 1.75 10.84 5.02
C SER A 85 2.55 10.78 3.75
N ALA A 86 1.90 11.02 2.62
CA ALA A 86 2.55 11.13 1.32
C ALA A 86 2.13 12.45 0.71
N CYS A 87 3.09 13.16 0.11
CA CYS A 87 2.83 14.44 -0.53
C CYS A 87 3.21 14.36 -2.00
N GLN A 88 2.35 14.94 -2.85
CA GLN A 88 2.55 14.93 -4.29
C GLN A 88 3.34 16.16 -4.71
N MET A 89 4.39 15.95 -5.47
CA MET A 89 5.18 17.01 -6.05
C MET A 89 4.50 17.55 -7.31
N PRO A 90 4.89 18.75 -7.78
CA PRO A 90 4.27 19.32 -8.97
C PRO A 90 4.36 18.45 -10.21
N ASP A 91 5.35 17.56 -10.29
CA ASP A 91 5.49 16.65 -11.42
C ASP A 91 4.61 15.40 -11.30
N GLY A 92 3.83 15.30 -10.25
CA GLY A 92 2.90 14.18 -10.04
C GLY A 92 3.43 13.04 -9.18
N ARG A 93 4.70 13.07 -8.83
CA ARG A 93 5.29 12.00 -8.02
C ARG A 93 4.92 12.17 -6.54
N TRP A 94 4.77 11.05 -5.88
CA TRP A 94 4.45 11.01 -4.45
C TRP A 94 5.71 10.69 -3.65
N PHE A 95 5.89 11.39 -2.54
CA PHE A 95 6.99 11.15 -1.62
C PHE A 95 6.43 10.89 -0.22
N ILE A 96 6.94 9.84 0.40
CA ILE A 96 6.58 9.51 1.79
C ILE A 96 7.30 10.47 2.72
N GLN A 97 6.57 11.02 3.64
CA GLN A 97 7.08 12.00 4.59
C GLN A 97 7.62 11.34 5.86
#